data_d948d6785d588f26e3d710fadbb11f3e
#
_entry.id   d948d6785d588f26e3d710fadbb11f3e
#
_cell.length_a   1.000
_cell.length_b   1.000
_cell.length_c   1.000
_cell.angle_alpha   90.00
_cell.angle_beta   90.00
_cell.angle_gamma   90.00
#
_symmetry.space_group_name_H-M   'P 1'
#
loop_
_entity.id
_entity.type
_entity.pdbx_description
1 polymer ?
#
loop_
_entity_poly.entity_id
_entity_poly.type
_entity_poly.pdbx_seq_one_letter_code
_entity_poly.pdbx_strand_id
1 'polypeptide(L)'
;MTNPSETREAVLERFRVESITEGALRAIARKGASVTMQDIADESGISKGTLYLYFKDRDELLHRVSEGGLAELLAKIEAVFAKAKPFEATIRELVLTKLRFFDERRDLYRVHFELRFPNGRDPFCSPAKASPPPEKQAYVDRLTRYFEEELENKEDAPRLALFLSETVAGLLFRRIPETDGPRLESDAEFLSDLLLHGLSGRRKKS
;
A
#
# COMPACT_ATOMS: atom_id res chain seq x y z
N MET A 1 -8.06 19.72 -8.65
CA MET A 1 -8.98 20.86 -8.46
C MET A 1 -8.55 21.56 -7.16
N THR A 2 -8.04 22.78 -7.25
CA THR A 2 -7.61 23.60 -6.09
C THR A 2 -8.83 24.06 -5.32
N ASN A 3 -8.82 23.84 -4.00
CA ASN A 3 -9.88 24.33 -3.11
C ASN A 3 -9.84 25.88 -3.07
N PRO A 4 -10.92 26.61 -3.38
CA PRO A 4 -10.89 28.07 -3.51
C PRO A 4 -10.63 28.85 -2.20
N SER A 5 -10.49 28.16 -1.06
CA SER A 5 -10.20 28.75 0.24
C SER A 5 -8.73 28.56 0.70
N GLU A 6 -7.88 27.98 -0.12
CA GLU A 6 -6.49 27.67 0.26
C GLU A 6 -5.60 28.92 0.06
N THR A 7 -4.86 29.30 1.11
CA THR A 7 -3.94 30.43 1.00
C THR A 7 -2.76 30.08 0.11
N ARG A 8 -2.14 31.10 -0.54
CA ARG A 8 -0.94 30.91 -1.35
C ARG A 8 0.20 30.21 -0.59
N GLU A 9 0.32 30.48 0.70
CA GLU A 9 1.31 29.82 1.57
C GLU A 9 1.03 28.34 1.74
N ALA A 10 -0.23 27.95 2.00
CA ALA A 10 -0.62 26.55 2.12
C ALA A 10 -0.40 25.76 0.82
N VAL A 11 -0.64 26.37 -0.33
CA VAL A 11 -0.34 25.76 -1.64
C VAL A 11 1.15 25.53 -1.83
N LEU A 12 1.98 26.51 -1.48
CA LEU A 12 3.44 26.39 -1.59
C LEU A 12 4.00 25.34 -0.60
N GLU A 13 3.47 25.30 0.60
CA GLU A 13 3.86 24.32 1.61
C GLU A 13 3.51 22.90 1.16
N ARG A 14 2.29 22.68 0.66
CA ARG A 14 1.88 21.39 0.09
C ARG A 14 2.81 20.98 -1.05
N PHE A 15 3.09 21.87 -2.00
CA PHE A 15 3.99 21.57 -3.12
C PHE A 15 5.40 21.20 -2.65
N ARG A 16 5.91 21.84 -1.60
CA ARG A 16 7.21 21.50 -0.99
C ARG A 16 7.18 20.12 -0.35
N VAL A 17 6.14 19.82 0.43
CA VAL A 17 5.97 18.50 1.04
C VAL A 17 5.88 17.40 -0.03
N GLU A 18 5.12 17.61 -1.10
CA GLU A 18 5.04 16.70 -2.24
C GLU A 18 6.42 16.49 -2.89
N SER A 19 7.15 17.54 -3.17
CA SER A 19 8.51 17.46 -3.73
C SER A 19 9.48 16.70 -2.82
N ILE A 20 9.39 16.88 -1.52
CA ILE A 20 10.20 16.15 -0.53
C ILE A 20 9.83 14.66 -0.50
N THR A 21 8.54 14.33 -0.52
CA THR A 21 8.09 12.93 -0.52
C THR A 21 8.49 12.20 -1.80
N GLU A 22 8.45 12.86 -2.95
CA GLU A 22 8.98 12.31 -4.20
C GLU A 22 10.51 12.11 -4.15
N GLY A 23 11.25 13.07 -3.61
CA GLY A 23 12.70 12.93 -3.37
C GLY A 23 13.02 11.75 -2.44
N ALA A 24 12.21 11.57 -1.39
CA ALA A 24 12.33 10.42 -0.48
C ALA A 24 12.12 9.09 -1.21
N LEU A 25 11.11 9.00 -2.08
CA LEU A 25 10.87 7.80 -2.89
C LEU A 25 12.06 7.48 -3.81
N ARG A 26 12.64 8.48 -4.49
CA ARG A 26 13.83 8.29 -5.31
C ARG A 26 15.03 7.82 -4.47
N ALA A 27 15.25 8.42 -3.30
CA ALA A 27 16.33 8.02 -2.39
C ALA A 27 16.16 6.58 -1.90
N ILE A 28 14.93 6.18 -1.55
CA ILE A 28 14.59 4.82 -1.11
C ILE A 28 14.73 3.81 -2.26
N ALA A 29 14.33 4.16 -3.46
CA ALA A 29 14.51 3.30 -4.63
C ALA A 29 16.00 2.96 -4.86
N ARG A 30 16.91 3.91 -4.58
CA ARG A 30 18.37 3.72 -4.76
C ARG A 30 19.04 3.02 -3.59
N LYS A 31 18.68 3.36 -2.34
CA LYS A 31 19.39 2.94 -1.12
C LYS A 31 18.62 1.95 -0.24
N GLY A 32 17.34 1.77 -0.51
CA GLY A 32 16.48 0.90 0.30
C GLY A 32 16.39 1.37 1.75
N ALA A 33 16.43 0.41 2.68
CA ALA A 33 16.31 0.62 4.11
C ALA A 33 17.43 1.50 4.73
N SER A 34 18.58 1.60 4.07
CA SER A 34 19.74 2.39 4.54
C SER A 34 19.64 3.89 4.23
N VAL A 35 18.53 4.34 3.64
CA VAL A 35 18.32 5.75 3.30
C VAL A 35 18.37 6.65 4.53
N THR A 36 19.10 7.76 4.44
CA THR A 36 19.24 8.75 5.50
C THR A 36 18.53 10.05 5.16
N MET A 37 18.29 10.90 6.16
CA MET A 37 17.76 12.26 5.95
C MET A 37 18.65 13.11 5.02
N GLN A 38 19.97 12.86 5.00
CA GLN A 38 20.87 13.54 4.05
C GLN A 38 20.59 13.11 2.61
N ASP A 39 20.44 11.80 2.38
CA ASP A 39 20.13 11.26 1.05
C ASP A 39 18.82 11.82 0.49
N ILE A 40 17.83 11.93 1.35
CA ILE A 40 16.52 12.50 0.99
C ILE A 40 16.63 13.99 0.67
N ALA A 41 17.38 14.75 1.46
CA ALA A 41 17.63 16.17 1.21
C ALA A 41 18.32 16.39 -0.15
N ASP A 42 19.34 15.59 -0.44
CA ASP A 42 20.09 15.64 -1.70
C ASP A 42 19.18 15.31 -2.90
N GLU A 43 18.36 14.27 -2.81
CA GLU A 43 17.40 13.89 -3.87
C GLU A 43 16.25 14.89 -4.04
N SER A 44 15.91 15.61 -2.99
CA SER A 44 14.86 16.66 -3.01
C SER A 44 15.40 18.02 -3.45
N GLY A 45 16.72 18.17 -3.59
CA GLY A 45 17.37 19.43 -3.95
C GLY A 45 17.29 20.50 -2.85
N ILE A 46 17.20 20.11 -1.59
CA ILE A 46 17.11 21.02 -0.43
C ILE A 46 18.21 20.74 0.59
N SER A 47 18.46 21.69 1.49
CA SER A 47 19.36 21.46 2.61
C SER A 47 18.73 20.52 3.65
N LYS A 48 19.57 19.75 4.36
CA LYS A 48 19.12 18.93 5.49
C LYS A 48 18.41 19.75 6.56
N GLY A 49 18.88 20.98 6.80
CA GLY A 49 18.21 21.91 7.73
C GLY A 49 16.81 22.29 7.28
N THR A 50 16.63 22.52 5.98
CA THR A 50 15.31 22.77 5.39
C THR A 50 14.40 21.54 5.54
N LEU A 51 14.91 20.32 5.33
CA LEU A 51 14.14 19.10 5.49
C LEU A 51 13.59 18.94 6.93
N TYR A 52 14.39 19.28 7.93
CA TYR A 52 13.97 19.22 9.34
C TYR A 52 12.94 20.29 9.75
N LEU A 53 12.68 21.29 8.92
CA LEU A 53 11.55 22.21 9.12
C LEU A 53 10.19 21.55 8.81
N TYR A 54 10.19 20.51 7.97
CA TYR A 54 8.98 19.81 7.54
C TYR A 54 8.77 18.46 8.22
N PHE A 55 9.86 17.77 8.56
CA PHE A 55 9.81 16.43 9.12
C PHE A 55 10.79 16.31 10.29
N LYS A 56 10.27 15.96 11.43
CA LYS A 56 11.03 15.79 12.66
C LYS A 56 12.16 14.76 12.52
N ASP A 57 11.84 13.65 11.88
CA ASP A 57 12.75 12.53 11.69
C ASP A 57 12.40 11.74 10.39
N ARG A 58 13.22 10.71 10.12
CA ARG A 58 13.06 9.83 8.98
C ARG A 58 11.74 9.07 9.03
N ASP A 59 11.34 8.61 10.19
CA ASP A 59 10.16 7.76 10.34
C ASP A 59 8.88 8.55 10.07
N GLU A 60 8.78 9.79 10.54
CA GLU A 60 7.68 10.70 10.21
C GLU A 60 7.57 10.92 8.69
N LEU A 61 8.71 11.14 8.03
CA LEU A 61 8.74 11.31 6.57
C LEU A 61 8.30 10.02 5.86
N LEU A 62 8.78 8.84 6.29
CA LEU A 62 8.37 7.56 5.70
C LEU A 62 6.87 7.29 5.92
N HIS A 63 6.33 7.64 7.07
CA HIS A 63 4.88 7.58 7.32
C HIS A 63 4.12 8.45 6.32
N ARG A 64 4.56 9.69 6.12
CA ARG A 64 3.92 10.60 5.15
C ARG A 64 3.96 10.07 3.71
N VAL A 65 5.09 9.49 3.30
CA VAL A 65 5.21 8.81 2.00
C VAL A 65 4.24 7.64 1.88
N SER A 66 4.14 6.82 2.93
CA SER A 66 3.21 5.67 2.99
C SER A 66 1.76 6.11 2.91
N GLU A 67 1.37 7.16 3.64
CA GLU A 67 0.02 7.76 3.61
C GLU A 67 -0.38 8.14 2.19
N GLY A 68 0.48 8.90 1.48
CA GLY A 68 0.22 9.29 0.10
C GLY A 68 0.03 8.10 -0.83
N GLY A 69 0.88 7.08 -0.70
CA GLY A 69 0.78 5.86 -1.48
C GLY A 69 -0.50 5.06 -1.21
N LEU A 70 -0.89 4.94 0.05
CA LEU A 70 -2.14 4.25 0.43
C LEU A 70 -3.38 5.02 -0.02
N ALA A 71 -3.36 6.35 0.02
CA ALA A 71 -4.44 7.19 -0.50
C ALA A 71 -4.59 7.01 -2.03
N GLU A 72 -3.48 6.94 -2.77
CA GLU A 72 -3.50 6.64 -4.21
C GLU A 72 -4.08 5.24 -4.49
N LEU A 73 -3.65 4.23 -3.73
CA LEU A 73 -4.22 2.88 -3.85
C LEU A 73 -5.73 2.89 -3.58
N LEU A 74 -6.18 3.56 -2.52
CA LEU A 74 -7.59 3.64 -2.18
C LEU A 74 -8.41 4.28 -3.31
N ALA A 75 -7.90 5.34 -3.94
CA ALA A 75 -8.56 5.95 -5.10
C ALA A 75 -8.70 4.97 -6.27
N LYS A 76 -7.69 4.13 -6.53
CA LYS A 76 -7.76 3.07 -7.57
C LYS A 76 -8.80 1.99 -7.21
N ILE A 77 -8.90 1.62 -5.94
CA ILE A 77 -9.90 0.66 -5.45
C ILE A 77 -11.32 1.23 -5.57
N GLU A 78 -11.52 2.50 -5.24
CA GLU A 78 -12.82 3.17 -5.45
C GLU A 78 -13.21 3.17 -6.95
N ALA A 79 -12.26 3.37 -7.85
CA ALA A 79 -12.51 3.28 -9.29
C ALA A 79 -12.88 1.85 -9.74
N VAL A 80 -12.42 0.79 -9.04
CA VAL A 80 -12.88 -0.58 -9.29
C VAL A 80 -14.33 -0.74 -8.86
N PHE A 81 -14.70 -0.31 -7.66
CA PHE A 81 -16.08 -0.41 -7.16
C PHE A 81 -17.08 0.40 -8.01
N ALA A 82 -16.67 1.58 -8.50
CA ALA A 82 -17.51 2.43 -9.34
C ALA A 82 -17.92 1.77 -10.67
N LYS A 83 -17.24 0.69 -11.10
CA LYS A 83 -17.58 -0.04 -12.33
C LYS A 83 -18.78 -0.96 -12.18
N ALA A 84 -19.29 -1.18 -10.97
CA ALA A 84 -20.47 -1.99 -10.66
C ALA A 84 -20.48 -3.37 -11.38
N LYS A 85 -19.34 -4.07 -11.34
CA LYS A 85 -19.17 -5.39 -11.95
C LYS A 85 -19.75 -6.50 -11.06
N PRO A 86 -20.02 -7.70 -11.58
CA PRO A 86 -20.33 -8.88 -10.77
C PRO A 86 -19.25 -9.13 -9.72
N PHE A 87 -19.63 -9.71 -8.58
CA PHE A 87 -18.78 -9.95 -7.42
C PHE A 87 -17.43 -10.59 -7.78
N GLU A 88 -17.46 -11.70 -8.54
CA GLU A 88 -16.24 -12.43 -8.94
C GLU A 88 -15.29 -11.55 -9.77
N ALA A 89 -15.86 -10.77 -10.71
CA ALA A 89 -15.08 -9.88 -11.56
C ALA A 89 -14.48 -8.72 -10.75
N THR A 90 -15.21 -8.22 -9.75
CA THR A 90 -14.73 -7.19 -8.83
C THR A 90 -13.58 -7.70 -7.99
N ILE A 91 -13.68 -8.90 -7.40
CA ILE A 91 -12.59 -9.51 -6.62
C ILE A 91 -11.32 -9.68 -7.47
N ARG A 92 -11.45 -10.21 -8.71
CA ARG A 92 -10.31 -10.35 -9.63
C ARG A 92 -9.64 -9.02 -9.94
N GLU A 93 -10.43 -8.00 -10.18
CA GLU A 93 -9.91 -6.66 -10.47
C GLU A 93 -9.28 -5.99 -9.24
N LEU A 94 -9.83 -6.17 -8.04
CA LEU A 94 -9.24 -5.69 -6.79
C LEU A 94 -7.86 -6.30 -6.55
N VAL A 95 -7.74 -7.62 -6.68
CA VAL A 95 -6.46 -8.33 -6.52
C VAL A 95 -5.44 -7.82 -7.54
N LEU A 96 -5.82 -7.77 -8.80
CA LEU A 96 -4.93 -7.34 -9.89
C LEU A 96 -4.52 -5.87 -9.73
N THR A 97 -5.45 -4.98 -9.37
CA THR A 97 -5.19 -3.56 -9.17
C THR A 97 -4.15 -3.36 -8.05
N LYS A 98 -4.30 -4.05 -6.93
CA LYS A 98 -3.35 -3.94 -5.82
C LYS A 98 -1.97 -4.51 -6.18
N LEU A 99 -1.92 -5.66 -6.86
CA LEU A 99 -0.65 -6.26 -7.30
C LEU A 99 0.07 -5.34 -8.29
N ARG A 100 -0.62 -4.81 -9.29
CA ARG A 100 -0.04 -3.87 -10.27
C ARG A 100 0.45 -2.59 -9.61
N PHE A 101 -0.35 -2.01 -8.73
CA PHE A 101 0.03 -0.79 -8.03
C PHE A 101 1.38 -0.92 -7.32
N PHE A 102 1.58 -1.99 -6.55
CA PHE A 102 2.84 -2.18 -5.84
C PHE A 102 3.97 -2.74 -6.70
N ASP A 103 3.68 -3.44 -7.81
CA ASP A 103 4.71 -3.85 -8.75
C ASP A 103 5.28 -2.64 -9.52
N GLU A 104 4.42 -1.68 -9.89
CA GLU A 104 4.82 -0.39 -10.47
C GLU A 104 5.50 0.53 -9.45
N ARG A 105 5.11 0.44 -8.18
CA ARG A 105 5.57 1.30 -7.08
C ARG A 105 6.32 0.47 -6.03
N ARG A 106 7.37 -0.23 -6.44
CA ARG A 106 8.20 -1.06 -5.54
C ARG A 106 8.90 -0.25 -4.45
N ASP A 107 9.16 1.02 -4.72
CA ASP A 107 9.65 2.00 -3.77
C ASP A 107 8.67 2.21 -2.61
N LEU A 108 7.38 2.43 -2.89
CA LEU A 108 6.33 2.53 -1.86
C LEU A 108 6.18 1.24 -1.06
N TYR A 109 6.25 0.09 -1.73
CA TYR A 109 6.19 -1.18 -1.00
C TYR A 109 7.35 -1.35 -0.03
N ARG A 110 8.58 -0.95 -0.43
CA ARG A 110 9.75 -0.94 0.45
C ARG A 110 9.55 -0.05 1.67
N VAL A 111 9.00 1.16 1.48
CA VAL A 111 8.63 2.05 2.60
C VAL A 111 7.65 1.37 3.54
N HIS A 112 6.58 0.84 2.99
CA HIS A 112 5.55 0.15 3.77
C HIS A 112 6.13 -1.04 4.55
N PHE A 113 7.01 -1.80 3.92
CA PHE A 113 7.71 -2.92 4.55
C PHE A 113 8.65 -2.45 5.67
N GLU A 114 9.45 -1.41 5.45
CA GLU A 114 10.35 -0.83 6.44
C GLU A 114 9.61 -0.36 7.70
N LEU A 115 8.47 0.34 7.50
CA LEU A 115 7.61 0.78 8.60
C LEU A 115 6.98 -0.39 9.37
N ARG A 116 6.66 -1.48 8.66
CA ARG A 116 6.08 -2.68 9.28
C ARG A 116 7.12 -3.50 10.05
N PHE A 117 8.36 -3.53 9.56
CA PHE A 117 9.45 -4.37 10.07
C PHE A 117 10.73 -3.56 10.28
N PRO A 118 10.73 -2.59 11.22
CA PRO A 118 11.88 -1.75 11.46
C PRO A 118 13.11 -2.61 11.78
N ASN A 119 14.21 -2.36 11.08
CA ASN A 119 15.48 -3.11 11.22
C ASN A 119 15.39 -4.62 10.88
N GLY A 120 14.46 -5.04 10.04
CA GLY A 120 14.29 -6.45 9.63
C GLY A 120 13.90 -7.38 10.78
N ARG A 121 13.44 -6.86 11.89
CA ARG A 121 13.01 -7.67 13.04
C ARG A 121 11.71 -8.39 12.72
N ASP A 122 11.69 -9.69 13.01
CA ASP A 122 10.50 -10.53 12.88
C ASP A 122 9.33 -9.94 13.69
N PRO A 123 8.19 -9.67 13.06
CA PRO A 123 7.00 -9.12 13.74
C PRO A 123 6.45 -10.08 14.80
N PHE A 124 6.73 -11.37 14.71
CA PHE A 124 6.35 -12.36 15.71
C PHE A 124 7.19 -12.27 16.99
N CYS A 125 8.41 -11.69 16.91
CA CYS A 125 9.28 -11.50 18.06
C CYS A 125 9.13 -10.14 18.75
N SER A 126 8.42 -9.21 18.15
CA SER A 126 8.11 -7.91 18.77
C SER A 126 6.63 -7.61 18.50
N PRO A 127 5.76 -7.74 19.50
CA PRO A 127 4.36 -7.40 19.33
C PRO A 127 4.31 -5.94 18.89
N ALA A 128 3.90 -5.72 17.64
CA ALA A 128 3.65 -4.39 17.15
C ALA A 128 2.52 -3.78 17.99
N LYS A 129 2.87 -2.97 18.96
CA LYS A 129 1.92 -2.20 19.78
C LYS A 129 1.23 -1.08 18.98
N ALA A 130 1.58 -0.93 17.72
CA ALA A 130 1.02 0.10 16.87
C ALA A 130 -0.23 -0.43 16.17
N SER A 131 -1.35 0.23 16.40
CA SER A 131 -2.51 0.14 15.51
C SER A 131 -2.05 0.37 14.06
N PRO A 132 -2.68 -0.29 13.07
CA PRO A 132 -2.35 -0.04 11.67
C PRO A 132 -2.48 1.46 11.38
N PRO A 133 -1.68 2.02 10.47
CA PRO A 133 -1.81 3.41 10.07
C PRO A 133 -3.27 3.70 9.65
N PRO A 134 -3.79 4.92 9.93
CA PRO A 134 -5.18 5.28 9.62
C PRO A 134 -5.56 4.98 8.17
N GLU A 135 -4.65 5.17 7.23
CA GLU A 135 -4.87 4.94 5.80
C GLU A 135 -5.01 3.44 5.48
N LYS A 136 -4.23 2.59 6.14
CA LYS A 136 -4.38 1.13 6.03
C LYS A 136 -5.73 0.70 6.62
N GLN A 137 -6.12 1.28 7.74
CA GLN A 137 -7.42 1.02 8.35
C GLN A 137 -8.55 1.46 7.41
N ALA A 138 -8.47 2.66 6.83
CA ALA A 138 -9.45 3.16 5.86
C ALA A 138 -9.59 2.23 4.64
N TYR A 139 -8.48 1.67 4.14
CA TYR A 139 -8.51 0.68 3.07
C TYR A 139 -9.22 -0.61 3.48
N VAL A 140 -8.93 -1.15 4.66
CA VAL A 140 -9.59 -2.36 5.18
C VAL A 140 -11.07 -2.10 5.45
N ASP A 141 -11.42 -0.96 6.04
CA ASP A 141 -12.80 -0.56 6.30
C ASP A 141 -13.62 -0.41 5.00
N ARG A 142 -12.98 0.07 3.95
CA ARG A 142 -13.63 0.18 2.64
C ARG A 142 -13.93 -1.17 2.01
N LEU A 143 -12.97 -2.12 2.11
CA LEU A 143 -13.20 -3.50 1.69
C LEU A 143 -14.28 -4.17 2.54
N THR A 144 -14.27 -3.95 3.85
CA THR A 144 -15.26 -4.50 4.78
C THR A 144 -16.67 -4.07 4.36
N ARG A 145 -16.88 -2.79 4.13
CA ARG A 145 -18.19 -2.27 3.66
C ARG A 145 -18.63 -2.91 2.35
N TYR A 146 -17.72 -3.09 1.39
CA TYR A 146 -18.03 -3.77 0.14
C TYR A 146 -18.49 -5.23 0.40
N PHE A 147 -17.78 -5.98 1.25
CA PHE A 147 -18.17 -7.34 1.59
C PHE A 147 -19.48 -7.40 2.40
N GLU A 148 -19.78 -6.41 3.26
CA GLU A 148 -21.05 -6.32 3.97
C GLU A 148 -22.25 -6.11 3.02
N GLU A 149 -22.03 -5.48 1.87
CA GLU A 149 -23.04 -5.27 0.84
C GLU A 149 -23.28 -6.52 -0.01
N GLU A 150 -22.24 -7.33 -0.25
CA GLU A 150 -22.26 -8.47 -1.17
C GLU A 150 -22.49 -9.83 -0.51
N LEU A 151 -22.21 -9.97 0.78
CA LEU A 151 -22.30 -11.26 1.48
C LEU A 151 -23.61 -11.42 2.27
N GLU A 152 -24.14 -12.65 2.26
CA GLU A 152 -25.27 -13.03 3.12
C GLU A 152 -24.87 -12.98 4.60
N ASN A 153 -23.70 -13.53 4.96
CA ASN A 153 -23.15 -13.46 6.31
C ASN A 153 -22.20 -12.28 6.46
N LYS A 154 -22.70 -11.17 6.97
CA LYS A 154 -21.91 -9.94 7.18
C LYS A 154 -20.84 -10.03 8.25
N GLU A 155 -20.92 -11.02 9.15
CA GLU A 155 -19.91 -11.23 10.19
C GLU A 155 -18.54 -11.67 9.61
N ASP A 156 -18.55 -12.23 8.40
CA ASP A 156 -17.32 -12.64 7.71
C ASP A 156 -16.63 -11.48 6.97
N ALA A 157 -17.32 -10.37 6.72
CA ALA A 157 -16.81 -9.26 5.94
C ALA A 157 -15.49 -8.67 6.47
N PRO A 158 -15.31 -8.36 7.77
CA PRO A 158 -14.05 -7.85 8.29
C PRO A 158 -12.89 -8.85 8.15
N ARG A 159 -13.19 -10.15 8.31
CA ARG A 159 -12.18 -11.22 8.18
C ARG A 159 -11.72 -11.35 6.73
N LEU A 160 -12.64 -11.32 5.78
CA LEU A 160 -12.32 -11.38 4.35
C LEU A 160 -11.58 -10.15 3.86
N ALA A 161 -11.96 -8.97 4.34
CA ALA A 161 -11.27 -7.73 4.04
C ALA A 161 -9.81 -7.77 4.50
N LEU A 162 -9.57 -8.19 5.74
CA LEU A 162 -8.23 -8.36 6.30
C LEU A 162 -7.46 -9.45 5.55
N PHE A 163 -8.07 -10.61 5.32
CA PHE A 163 -7.45 -11.74 4.61
C PHE A 163 -7.01 -11.33 3.20
N LEU A 164 -7.87 -10.67 2.42
CA LEU A 164 -7.53 -10.15 1.10
C LEU A 164 -6.37 -9.15 1.18
N SER A 165 -6.43 -8.23 2.15
CA SER A 165 -5.37 -7.24 2.34
C SER A 165 -4.01 -7.89 2.62
N GLU A 166 -3.93 -8.83 3.55
CA GLU A 166 -2.66 -9.44 3.97
C GLU A 166 -2.14 -10.48 2.98
N THR A 167 -3.02 -11.24 2.32
CA THR A 167 -2.60 -12.26 1.34
C THR A 167 -1.94 -11.63 0.12
N VAL A 168 -2.51 -10.53 -0.40
CA VAL A 168 -1.89 -9.79 -1.51
C VAL A 168 -0.54 -9.20 -1.07
N ALA A 169 -0.44 -8.70 0.16
CA ALA A 169 0.83 -8.20 0.70
C ALA A 169 1.90 -9.31 0.81
N GLY A 170 1.51 -10.52 1.19
CA GLY A 170 2.40 -11.69 1.26
C GLY A 170 2.96 -12.10 -0.11
N LEU A 171 2.14 -12.07 -1.16
CA LEU A 171 2.61 -12.32 -2.53
C LEU A 171 3.61 -11.26 -2.99
N LEU A 172 3.33 -9.99 -2.72
CA LEU A 172 4.22 -8.88 -3.07
C LEU A 172 5.57 -8.98 -2.37
N PHE A 173 5.58 -9.38 -1.11
CA PHE A 173 6.82 -9.59 -0.35
C PHE A 173 7.76 -10.57 -1.04
N ARG A 174 7.22 -11.66 -1.57
CA ARG A 174 7.98 -12.67 -2.30
C ARG A 174 8.51 -12.14 -3.64
N ARG A 175 7.74 -11.30 -4.34
CA ARG A 175 8.08 -10.80 -5.68
C ARG A 175 9.16 -9.72 -5.71
N ILE A 176 9.34 -8.94 -4.64
CA ILE A 176 10.26 -7.81 -4.63
C ILE A 176 11.71 -8.20 -4.94
N PRO A 177 12.27 -9.28 -4.39
CA PRO A 177 13.63 -9.72 -4.71
C PRO A 177 13.73 -10.47 -6.05
N GLU A 178 12.63 -10.94 -6.63
CA GLU A 178 12.62 -11.76 -7.84
C GLU A 178 12.37 -10.88 -9.08
N THR A 179 13.33 -10.84 -10.01
CA THR A 179 13.16 -10.16 -11.32
C THR A 179 12.45 -11.03 -12.35
N ASP A 180 12.44 -12.37 -12.17
CA ASP A 180 11.92 -13.36 -13.11
C ASP A 180 10.76 -14.20 -12.56
N GLY A 181 10.02 -13.68 -11.60
CA GLY A 181 8.87 -14.37 -11.00
C GLY A 181 7.71 -14.62 -11.98
N PRO A 182 6.70 -15.46 -11.61
CA PRO A 182 5.52 -15.72 -12.42
C PRO A 182 4.86 -14.40 -12.83
N ARG A 183 4.15 -14.41 -13.98
CA ARG A 183 3.48 -13.22 -14.49
C ARG A 183 2.50 -12.70 -13.43
N LEU A 184 2.45 -11.40 -13.23
CA LEU A 184 1.58 -10.73 -12.25
C LEU A 184 0.11 -11.15 -12.42
N GLU A 185 -0.32 -11.28 -13.66
CA GLU A 185 -1.66 -11.74 -14.03
C GLU A 185 -1.92 -13.18 -13.56
N SER A 186 -0.93 -14.07 -13.67
CA SER A 186 -1.03 -15.46 -13.18
C SER A 186 -1.17 -15.53 -11.66
N ASP A 187 -0.42 -14.70 -10.91
CA ASP A 187 -0.55 -14.61 -9.46
C ASP A 187 -1.91 -14.03 -9.05
N ALA A 188 -2.40 -13.02 -9.79
CA ALA A 188 -3.71 -12.43 -9.55
C ALA A 188 -4.84 -13.44 -9.80
N GLU A 189 -4.75 -14.20 -10.89
CA GLU A 189 -5.72 -15.26 -11.24
C GLU A 189 -5.71 -16.37 -10.18
N PHE A 190 -4.51 -16.87 -9.83
CA PHE A 190 -4.36 -17.91 -8.82
C PHE A 190 -4.98 -17.48 -7.48
N LEU A 191 -4.66 -16.28 -6.99
CA LEU A 191 -5.17 -15.78 -5.72
C LEU A 191 -6.67 -15.54 -5.78
N SER A 192 -7.17 -14.97 -6.86
CA SER A 192 -8.61 -14.72 -7.04
C SER A 192 -9.40 -16.02 -7.05
N ASP A 193 -8.92 -17.04 -7.77
CA ASP A 193 -9.55 -18.35 -7.78
C ASP A 193 -9.53 -19.03 -6.43
N LEU A 194 -8.44 -18.87 -5.68
CA LEU A 194 -8.35 -19.39 -4.33
C LEU A 194 -9.36 -18.70 -3.39
N LEU A 195 -9.52 -17.39 -3.50
CA LEU A 195 -10.47 -16.62 -2.71
C LEU A 195 -11.93 -16.98 -3.03
N LEU A 196 -12.24 -17.12 -4.31
CA LEU A 196 -13.61 -17.35 -4.79
C LEU A 196 -14.07 -18.81 -4.60
N HIS A 197 -13.17 -19.77 -4.77
CA HIS A 197 -13.53 -21.20 -4.85
C HIS A 197 -12.86 -22.07 -3.77
N GLY A 198 -11.95 -21.51 -2.99
CA GLY A 198 -11.19 -22.21 -1.97
C GLY A 198 -10.33 -23.35 -2.53
N LEU A 199 -9.88 -24.26 -1.63
CA LEU A 199 -9.07 -25.41 -2.02
C LEU A 199 -9.91 -26.58 -2.56
N SER A 200 -11.21 -26.60 -2.31
CA SER A 200 -12.10 -27.70 -2.70
C SER A 200 -12.16 -27.92 -4.20
N GLY A 201 -12.13 -26.85 -4.99
CA GLY A 201 -12.10 -26.90 -6.45
C GLY A 201 -10.78 -27.40 -7.05
N ARG A 202 -9.73 -27.58 -6.22
CA ARG A 202 -8.37 -27.95 -6.67
C ARG A 202 -7.95 -29.36 -6.23
N ARG A 203 -8.80 -30.08 -5.49
CA ARG A 203 -8.54 -31.50 -5.14
C ARG A 203 -8.64 -32.37 -6.37
N LYS A 204 -7.68 -33.31 -6.55
CA LYS A 204 -7.83 -34.40 -7.51
C LYS A 204 -9.15 -35.12 -7.19
N LYS A 205 -10.01 -35.27 -8.19
CA LYS A 205 -11.17 -36.18 -8.08
C LYS A 205 -10.59 -37.58 -7.86
N SER A 206 -10.89 -38.19 -6.71
CA SER A 206 -10.56 -39.58 -6.41
C SER A 206 -11.33 -40.50 -7.33
#